data_b0a3e732587b5da82ba3993e1a1a846d
#
_entry.id   b0a3e732587b5da82ba3993e1a1a846d
#
_cell.length_a   1.000
_cell.length_b   1.000
_cell.length_c   1.000
_cell.angle_alpha   90.00
_cell.angle_beta   90.00
_cell.angle_gamma   90.00
#
_symmetry.space_group_name_H-M   'P 1'
#
loop_
_entity.id
_entity.type
_entity.pdbx_description
1 polymer ?
#
loop_
_entity_poly.entity_id
_entity_poly.type
_entity_poly.pdbx_seq_one_letter_code
_entity_poly.pdbx_strand_id
1 'polypeptide(L)'
;MARHHSREAQMVLGAAVIDDIIGVILLAFLYDISLGKGVNLHHTSQIFFFVVIFMALAPMAAKFMAGVIRRFDNISQIPGLIPTTVVSLVLFFAWLAHAVGAPELLGGFATGIALSRRFFLPMGLAIHAEPSFAHRIEENMKPIIHLFTPIFFVMVGLSLNLKAVNWGSSFVWIFSAALLITAIMGKIMGAFFIKEDYYRKWAIGLCMIPRGEVGLIFAELGKSAGIFSEDVYAALIIVIALSTVLPIFVIKWFYTRFNQQLTTEN
;
A
#
# COMPACT_ATOMS: atom_id res chain seq x y z
N MET A 1 7.57 22.25 0.48
CA MET A 1 7.39 22.40 1.93
C MET A 1 7.35 21.02 2.55
N ALA A 2 8.35 20.68 3.37
CA ALA A 2 8.42 19.37 4.03
C ALA A 2 7.57 19.39 5.31
N ARG A 3 6.31 18.94 5.25
CA ARG A 3 5.40 18.82 6.40
C ARG A 3 5.31 17.38 6.92
N HIS A 4 6.37 16.59 6.77
CA HIS A 4 6.39 15.17 7.19
C HIS A 4 6.20 14.95 8.70
N HIS A 5 6.36 15.99 9.51
CA HIS A 5 6.18 15.95 10.97
C HIS A 5 4.87 16.57 11.44
N SER A 6 4.00 17.04 10.54
CA SER A 6 2.70 17.59 10.93
C SER A 6 1.76 16.48 11.45
N ARG A 7 0.82 16.85 12.31
CA ARG A 7 -0.19 15.93 12.85
C ARG A 7 -0.98 15.22 11.75
N GLU A 8 -1.35 15.99 10.72
CA GLU A 8 -2.08 15.47 9.55
C GLU A 8 -1.28 14.39 8.82
N ALA A 9 0.02 14.63 8.61
CA ALA A 9 0.87 13.65 7.93
C ALA A 9 1.02 12.36 8.73
N GLN A 10 1.10 12.43 10.06
CA GLN A 10 1.16 11.25 10.90
C GLN A 10 -0.15 10.46 10.87
N MET A 11 -1.30 11.14 10.89
CA MET A 11 -2.61 10.50 10.78
C MET A 11 -2.81 9.84 9.42
N VAL A 12 -2.47 10.53 8.33
CA VAL A 12 -2.54 9.99 6.97
C VAL A 12 -1.67 8.75 6.83
N LEU A 13 -0.46 8.78 7.37
CA LEU A 13 0.46 7.63 7.33
C LEU A 13 -0.06 6.44 8.14
N GLY A 14 -0.61 6.68 9.34
CA GLY A 14 -1.21 5.62 10.15
C GLY A 14 -2.43 5.00 9.47
N ALA A 15 -3.32 5.85 8.95
CA ALA A 15 -4.50 5.41 8.22
C ALA A 15 -4.14 4.65 6.93
N ALA A 16 -3.12 5.10 6.19
CA ALA A 16 -2.64 4.43 4.99
C ALA A 16 -2.14 3.00 5.29
N VAL A 17 -1.37 2.81 6.37
CA VAL A 17 -0.91 1.47 6.77
C VAL A 17 -2.09 0.54 7.10
N ILE A 18 -3.10 1.03 7.82
CA ILE A 18 -4.30 0.22 8.14
C ILE A 18 -5.09 -0.11 6.86
N ASP A 19 -5.23 0.85 5.97
CA ASP A 19 -5.88 0.69 4.68
C ASP A 19 -5.18 -0.36 3.82
N ASP A 20 -3.84 -0.36 3.78
CA ASP A 20 -3.04 -1.36 3.08
C ASP A 20 -3.20 -2.75 3.70
N ILE A 21 -3.21 -2.88 5.04
CA ILE A 21 -3.45 -4.15 5.73
C ILE A 21 -4.83 -4.71 5.35
N ILE A 22 -5.88 -3.89 5.39
CA ILE A 22 -7.23 -4.29 4.99
C ILE A 22 -7.25 -4.67 3.50
N GLY A 23 -6.60 -3.88 2.64
CA GLY A 23 -6.46 -4.16 1.22
C GLY A 23 -5.83 -5.52 0.95
N VAL A 24 -4.76 -5.84 1.65
CA VAL A 24 -4.06 -7.13 1.51
C VAL A 24 -4.92 -8.31 2.01
N ILE A 25 -5.68 -8.15 3.09
CA ILE A 25 -6.64 -9.17 3.56
C ILE A 25 -7.73 -9.42 2.50
N LEU A 26 -8.27 -8.34 1.93
CA LEU A 26 -9.25 -8.45 0.85
C LEU A 26 -8.65 -9.08 -0.41
N LEU A 27 -7.38 -8.78 -0.73
CA LEU A 27 -6.67 -9.40 -1.84
C LEU A 27 -6.55 -10.92 -1.64
N ALA A 28 -6.17 -11.36 -0.44
CA ALA A 28 -6.08 -12.77 -0.10
C ALA A 28 -7.43 -13.48 -0.27
N PHE A 29 -8.52 -12.84 0.16
CA PHE A 29 -9.87 -13.35 -0.02
C PHE A 29 -10.28 -13.48 -1.49
N LEU A 30 -10.01 -12.45 -2.30
CA LEU A 30 -10.30 -12.47 -3.74
C LEU A 30 -9.44 -13.48 -4.49
N TYR A 31 -8.19 -13.66 -4.08
CA TYR A 31 -7.30 -14.66 -4.66
C TYR A 31 -7.86 -16.08 -4.50
N ASP A 32 -8.40 -16.39 -3.33
CA ASP A 32 -9.02 -17.69 -3.06
C ASP A 32 -10.27 -17.96 -3.94
N ILE A 33 -11.09 -16.93 -4.11
CA ILE A 33 -12.24 -16.98 -5.03
C ILE A 33 -11.76 -17.20 -6.48
N SER A 34 -10.69 -16.53 -6.89
CA SER A 34 -10.16 -16.62 -8.27
C SER A 34 -9.64 -17.99 -8.63
N LEU A 35 -9.16 -18.78 -7.66
CA LEU A 35 -8.70 -20.15 -7.85
C LEU A 35 -9.86 -21.16 -8.02
N GLY A 36 -11.11 -20.70 -8.10
CA GLY A 36 -12.29 -21.54 -8.31
C GLY A 36 -12.65 -22.45 -7.12
N LYS A 37 -12.00 -22.26 -5.98
CA LYS A 37 -12.24 -23.05 -4.76
C LYS A 37 -13.56 -22.69 -4.07
N GLY A 38 -14.29 -21.69 -4.60
CA GLY A 38 -15.50 -21.15 -3.98
C GLY A 38 -15.18 -20.45 -2.65
N VAL A 39 -16.18 -19.83 -2.04
CA VAL A 39 -16.05 -19.25 -0.69
C VAL A 39 -16.05 -20.40 0.33
N ASN A 40 -14.90 -21.04 0.51
CA ASN A 40 -14.73 -22.03 1.57
C ASN A 40 -14.31 -21.29 2.85
N LEU A 41 -15.27 -21.08 3.74
CA LEU A 41 -15.07 -20.37 5.03
C LEU A 41 -13.89 -20.93 5.82
N HIS A 42 -13.62 -22.24 5.70
CA HIS A 42 -12.49 -22.86 6.38
C HIS A 42 -11.15 -22.41 5.77
N HIS A 43 -11.02 -22.39 4.45
CA HIS A 43 -9.79 -21.96 3.77
C HIS A 43 -9.57 -20.44 3.93
N THR A 44 -10.63 -19.65 3.77
CA THR A 44 -10.58 -18.20 4.00
C THR A 44 -10.18 -17.86 5.44
N SER A 45 -10.70 -18.59 6.43
CA SER A 45 -10.29 -18.41 7.83
C SER A 45 -8.83 -18.76 8.08
N GLN A 46 -8.32 -19.82 7.42
CA GLN A 46 -6.90 -20.18 7.52
C GLN A 46 -6.01 -19.05 6.97
N ILE A 47 -6.33 -18.50 5.79
CA ILE A 47 -5.60 -17.37 5.21
C ILE A 47 -5.67 -16.15 6.15
N PHE A 48 -6.85 -15.83 6.67
CA PHE A 48 -7.02 -14.72 7.62
C PHE A 48 -6.15 -14.91 8.87
N PHE A 49 -6.22 -16.09 9.51
CA PHE A 49 -5.38 -16.41 10.67
C PHE A 49 -3.89 -16.36 10.33
N PHE A 50 -3.51 -16.88 9.16
CA PHE A 50 -2.13 -16.78 8.69
C PHE A 50 -1.68 -15.33 8.53
N VAL A 51 -2.48 -14.49 7.88
CA VAL A 51 -2.18 -13.05 7.74
C VAL A 51 -2.02 -12.38 9.09
N VAL A 52 -2.95 -12.64 10.03
CA VAL A 52 -2.89 -12.06 11.38
C VAL A 52 -1.64 -12.55 12.14
N ILE A 53 -1.38 -13.85 12.12
CA ILE A 53 -0.19 -14.44 12.77
C ILE A 53 1.08 -13.91 12.11
N PHE A 54 1.12 -13.86 10.79
CA PHE A 54 2.25 -13.36 10.02
C PHE A 54 2.52 -11.89 10.34
N MET A 55 1.48 -11.05 10.38
CA MET A 55 1.58 -9.65 10.75
C MET A 55 2.01 -9.45 12.21
N ALA A 56 1.68 -10.38 13.11
CA ALA A 56 2.13 -10.36 14.50
C ALA A 56 3.60 -10.83 14.64
N LEU A 57 4.01 -11.84 13.88
CA LEU A 57 5.37 -12.39 13.92
C LEU A 57 6.39 -11.57 13.11
N ALA A 58 5.96 -10.88 12.06
CA ALA A 58 6.83 -10.09 11.21
C ALA A 58 7.68 -9.05 11.99
N PRO A 59 7.16 -8.32 12.99
CA PRO A 59 7.97 -7.43 13.82
C PRO A 59 9.04 -8.16 14.64
N MET A 60 8.74 -9.36 15.11
CA MET A 60 9.71 -10.17 15.86
C MET A 60 10.86 -10.64 14.96
N ALA A 61 10.52 -11.12 13.76
CA ALA A 61 11.48 -11.50 12.75
C ALA A 61 12.34 -10.30 12.31
N ALA A 62 11.73 -9.14 12.13
CA ALA A 62 12.46 -7.91 11.80
C ALA A 62 13.43 -7.48 12.89
N LYS A 63 13.00 -7.54 14.15
CA LYS A 63 13.88 -7.23 15.28
C LYS A 63 15.07 -8.17 15.36
N PHE A 64 14.84 -9.46 15.14
CA PHE A 64 15.91 -10.45 15.07
C PHE A 64 16.87 -10.14 13.92
N MET A 65 16.35 -9.91 12.72
CA MET A 65 17.16 -9.60 11.54
C MET A 65 17.89 -8.26 11.65
N ALA A 66 17.24 -7.23 12.22
CA ALA A 66 17.90 -5.97 12.53
C ALA A 66 19.10 -6.17 13.46
N GLY A 67 18.97 -7.04 14.46
CA GLY A 67 20.08 -7.43 15.35
C GLY A 67 21.22 -8.13 14.61
N VAL A 68 20.88 -9.05 13.70
CA VAL A 68 21.86 -9.76 12.86
C VAL A 68 22.57 -8.77 11.94
N ILE A 69 21.84 -7.93 11.20
CA ILE A 69 22.43 -6.93 10.30
C ILE A 69 23.36 -5.98 11.05
N ARG A 70 22.96 -5.48 12.23
CA ARG A 70 23.80 -4.62 13.07
C ARG A 70 25.10 -5.30 13.48
N ARG A 71 25.03 -6.57 13.84
CA ARG A 71 26.22 -7.32 14.25
C ARG A 71 27.22 -7.45 13.12
N PHE A 72 26.74 -7.65 11.88
CA PHE A 72 27.58 -7.77 10.69
C PHE A 72 28.02 -6.40 10.14
N ASP A 73 27.15 -5.39 10.16
CA ASP A 73 27.45 -4.02 9.70
C ASP A 73 28.54 -3.35 10.56
N ASN A 74 28.57 -3.65 11.86
CA ASN A 74 29.63 -3.18 12.76
C ASN A 74 30.98 -3.90 12.58
N ILE A 75 30.98 -5.11 11.99
CA ILE A 75 32.21 -5.90 11.80
C ILE A 75 32.86 -5.60 10.43
N SER A 76 32.02 -5.35 9.41
CA SER A 76 32.51 -5.05 8.07
C SER A 76 31.49 -4.19 7.34
N GLN A 77 31.94 -3.01 6.86
CA GLN A 77 31.16 -2.16 5.97
C GLN A 77 31.10 -2.78 4.56
N ILE A 78 30.36 -3.89 4.43
CA ILE A 78 30.20 -4.57 3.13
C ILE A 78 29.21 -3.78 2.27
N PRO A 79 29.63 -3.22 1.13
CA PRO A 79 28.72 -2.52 0.24
C PRO A 79 27.58 -3.45 -0.22
N GLY A 80 26.34 -2.99 -0.13
CA GLY A 80 25.18 -3.77 -0.57
C GLY A 80 24.64 -4.78 0.43
N LEU A 81 25.20 -4.91 1.62
CA LEU A 81 24.73 -5.86 2.64
C LEU A 81 23.24 -5.62 3.00
N ILE A 82 22.87 -4.37 3.27
CA ILE A 82 21.52 -3.99 3.65
C ILE A 82 20.50 -4.32 2.54
N PRO A 83 20.65 -3.83 1.30
CA PRO A 83 19.69 -4.12 0.25
C PRO A 83 19.60 -5.60 -0.09
N THR A 84 20.72 -6.31 -0.12
CA THR A 84 20.73 -7.76 -0.37
C THR A 84 19.95 -8.51 0.71
N THR A 85 20.18 -8.19 1.98
CA THR A 85 19.48 -8.85 3.09
C THR A 85 17.97 -8.52 3.06
N VAL A 86 17.61 -7.27 2.79
CA VAL A 86 16.20 -6.86 2.71
C VAL A 86 15.49 -7.57 1.56
N VAL A 87 16.10 -7.60 0.37
CA VAL A 87 15.52 -8.31 -0.80
C VAL A 87 15.41 -9.81 -0.53
N SER A 88 16.44 -10.42 0.09
CA SER A 88 16.38 -11.85 0.47
C SER A 88 15.23 -12.14 1.45
N LEU A 89 15.01 -11.23 2.42
CA LEU A 89 13.87 -11.34 3.33
C LEU A 89 12.53 -11.21 2.63
N VAL A 90 12.38 -10.24 1.73
CA VAL A 90 11.17 -10.07 0.92
C VAL A 90 10.87 -11.36 0.14
N LEU A 91 11.88 -11.92 -0.54
CA LEU A 91 11.72 -13.15 -1.31
C LEU A 91 11.41 -14.36 -0.42
N PHE A 92 12.07 -14.46 0.74
CA PHE A 92 11.81 -15.54 1.71
C PHE A 92 10.37 -15.51 2.23
N PHE A 93 9.90 -14.33 2.65
CA PHE A 93 8.54 -14.19 3.15
C PHE A 93 7.49 -14.29 2.04
N ALA A 94 7.81 -13.87 0.81
CA ALA A 94 6.95 -14.08 -0.35
C ALA A 94 6.79 -15.57 -0.66
N TRP A 95 7.90 -16.33 -0.64
CA TRP A 95 7.87 -17.78 -0.76
C TRP A 95 7.07 -18.45 0.36
N LEU A 96 7.25 -17.99 1.60
CA LEU A 96 6.50 -18.52 2.74
C LEU A 96 4.99 -18.26 2.61
N ALA A 97 4.60 -17.05 2.17
CA ALA A 97 3.20 -16.71 1.88
C ALA A 97 2.62 -17.64 0.80
N HIS A 98 3.36 -17.84 -0.31
CA HIS A 98 2.97 -18.77 -1.38
C HIS A 98 2.80 -20.20 -0.86
N ALA A 99 3.70 -20.71 -0.03
CA ALA A 99 3.66 -22.06 0.52
C ALA A 99 2.41 -22.33 1.39
N VAL A 100 1.81 -21.31 1.97
CA VAL A 100 0.55 -21.39 2.73
C VAL A 100 -0.69 -21.04 1.89
N GLY A 101 -0.52 -20.81 0.58
CA GLY A 101 -1.61 -20.49 -0.33
C GLY A 101 -2.07 -19.03 -0.27
N ALA A 102 -1.26 -18.13 0.30
CA ALA A 102 -1.52 -16.71 0.33
C ALA A 102 -0.74 -15.98 -0.80
N PRO A 103 -1.21 -14.81 -1.27
CA PRO A 103 -0.49 -14.03 -2.28
C PRO A 103 0.92 -13.65 -1.82
N GLU A 104 1.91 -13.80 -2.68
CA GLU A 104 3.33 -13.50 -2.39
C GLU A 104 3.56 -12.04 -1.98
N LEU A 105 2.71 -11.15 -2.48
CA LEU A 105 2.71 -9.72 -2.10
C LEU A 105 2.61 -9.51 -0.58
N LEU A 106 1.86 -10.37 0.11
CA LEU A 106 1.76 -10.36 1.58
C LEU A 106 3.13 -10.45 2.25
N GLY A 107 4.00 -11.31 1.75
CA GLY A 107 5.35 -11.47 2.28
C GLY A 107 6.19 -10.21 2.12
N GLY A 108 6.15 -9.60 0.95
CA GLY A 108 6.82 -8.33 0.69
C GLY A 108 6.31 -7.20 1.59
N PHE A 109 4.99 -7.07 1.70
CA PHE A 109 4.34 -6.06 2.52
C PHE A 109 4.67 -6.21 4.01
N ALA A 110 4.56 -7.42 4.56
CA ALA A 110 4.89 -7.70 5.95
C ALA A 110 6.37 -7.42 6.25
N THR A 111 7.28 -7.77 5.34
CA THR A 111 8.70 -7.43 5.46
C THR A 111 8.90 -5.91 5.50
N GLY A 112 8.22 -5.18 4.61
CA GLY A 112 8.27 -3.72 4.57
C GLY A 112 7.80 -3.08 5.87
N ILE A 113 6.64 -3.50 6.40
CA ILE A 113 6.13 -3.02 7.69
C ILE A 113 7.11 -3.36 8.82
N ALA A 114 7.62 -4.58 8.84
CA ALA A 114 8.50 -5.08 9.87
C ALA A 114 9.82 -4.27 9.96
N LEU A 115 10.34 -3.81 8.84
CA LEU A 115 11.52 -2.98 8.75
C LEU A 115 11.23 -1.47 8.85
N SER A 116 9.94 -1.09 8.84
CA SER A 116 9.51 0.31 8.92
C SER A 116 9.70 0.88 10.33
N ARG A 117 9.99 2.18 10.41
CA ARG A 117 10.06 2.94 11.67
C ARG A 117 8.72 3.04 12.42
N ARG A 118 7.60 2.76 11.75
CA ARG A 118 6.26 3.19 12.14
C ARG A 118 5.34 2.05 12.51
N PHE A 119 5.90 0.90 12.84
CA PHE A 119 5.08 -0.23 13.25
C PHE A 119 4.54 -0.01 14.67
N PHE A 120 3.28 0.38 14.76
CA PHE A 120 2.52 0.42 16.00
C PHE A 120 1.70 -0.86 16.12
N LEU A 121 2.10 -1.76 17.00
CA LEU A 121 1.20 -2.82 17.46
C LEU A 121 0.10 -2.19 18.33
N PRO A 122 -1.19 -2.57 18.15
CA PRO A 122 -2.31 -2.07 18.95
C PRO A 122 -2.18 -2.37 20.46
N MET A 123 -1.22 -3.17 20.87
CA MET A 123 -0.99 -3.61 22.25
C MET A 123 0.13 -2.86 23.00
N GLY A 124 0.47 -1.63 22.60
CA GLY A 124 1.39 -0.80 23.36
C GLY A 124 2.86 -1.24 23.35
N LEU A 125 3.21 -2.29 22.60
CA LEU A 125 4.58 -2.69 22.35
C LEU A 125 5.16 -1.88 21.19
N ALA A 126 5.49 -0.63 21.45
CA ALA A 126 6.28 0.19 20.55
C ALA A 126 7.69 -0.41 20.44
N ILE A 127 7.90 -1.29 19.44
CA ILE A 127 9.23 -1.78 19.12
C ILE A 127 9.92 -0.65 18.35
N HIS A 128 10.66 0.17 19.07
CA HIS A 128 11.46 1.23 18.50
C HIS A 128 12.66 0.59 17.76
N ALA A 129 12.55 0.47 16.44
CA ALA A 129 13.76 0.39 15.63
C ALA A 129 14.48 1.73 15.80
N GLU A 130 15.80 1.71 16.05
CA GLU A 130 16.56 2.96 16.14
C GLU A 130 16.33 3.79 14.87
N PRO A 131 16.00 5.09 15.00
CA PRO A 131 15.69 5.94 13.84
C PRO A 131 16.81 5.95 12.78
N SER A 132 18.05 5.81 13.21
CA SER A 132 19.22 5.76 12.34
C SER A 132 19.27 4.52 11.45
N PHE A 133 18.92 3.34 11.98
CA PHE A 133 18.95 2.08 11.25
C PHE A 133 17.85 2.01 10.19
N ALA A 134 16.61 2.37 10.55
CA ALA A 134 15.51 2.40 9.60
C ALA A 134 15.75 3.42 8.46
N HIS A 135 16.43 4.55 8.77
CA HIS A 135 16.80 5.52 7.73
C HIS A 135 17.85 4.93 6.76
N ARG A 136 18.84 4.21 7.27
CA ARG A 136 19.82 3.52 6.42
C ARG A 136 19.17 2.47 5.51
N ILE A 137 18.21 1.69 6.02
CA ILE A 137 17.44 0.75 5.18
C ILE A 137 16.72 1.51 4.08
N GLU A 138 15.97 2.55 4.43
CA GLU A 138 15.22 3.37 3.47
C GLU A 138 16.15 3.94 2.38
N GLU A 139 17.28 4.53 2.76
CA GLU A 139 18.23 5.09 1.81
C GLU A 139 18.87 4.03 0.89
N ASN A 140 19.24 2.89 1.44
CA ASN A 140 19.82 1.80 0.65
C ASN A 140 18.80 1.12 -0.27
N MET A 141 17.51 1.17 0.07
CA MET A 141 16.45 0.61 -0.77
C MET A 141 15.95 1.58 -1.85
N LYS A 142 16.17 2.89 -1.71
CA LYS A 142 15.75 3.90 -2.71
C LYS A 142 16.16 3.56 -4.15
N PRO A 143 17.40 3.17 -4.45
CA PRO A 143 17.79 2.84 -5.82
C PRO A 143 16.98 1.68 -6.41
N ILE A 144 16.71 0.66 -5.61
CA ILE A 144 15.91 -0.50 -6.00
C ILE A 144 14.47 -0.08 -6.27
N ILE A 145 13.87 0.69 -5.35
CA ILE A 145 12.50 1.21 -5.51
C ILE A 145 12.40 2.09 -6.75
N HIS A 146 13.35 3.01 -6.95
CA HIS A 146 13.35 3.89 -8.12
C HIS A 146 13.52 3.14 -9.45
N LEU A 147 14.18 1.98 -9.44
CA LEU A 147 14.33 1.14 -10.61
C LEU A 147 13.04 0.34 -10.89
N PHE A 148 12.52 -0.36 -9.88
CA PHE A 148 11.40 -1.29 -10.08
C PHE A 148 10.04 -0.61 -10.17
N THR A 149 9.83 0.52 -9.49
CA THR A 149 8.54 1.23 -9.50
C THR A 149 8.13 1.67 -10.91
N PRO A 150 8.97 2.36 -11.71
CA PRO A 150 8.61 2.70 -13.09
C PRO A 150 8.38 1.47 -13.97
N ILE A 151 9.19 0.41 -13.80
CA ILE A 151 9.03 -0.85 -14.55
C ILE A 151 7.67 -1.46 -14.26
N PHE A 152 7.25 -1.51 -12.99
CA PHE A 152 5.95 -1.99 -12.59
C PHE A 152 4.81 -1.20 -13.25
N PHE A 153 4.84 0.13 -13.18
CA PHE A 153 3.79 0.95 -13.80
C PHE A 153 3.75 0.81 -15.33
N VAL A 154 4.90 0.68 -15.98
CA VAL A 154 4.97 0.43 -17.43
C VAL A 154 4.39 -0.94 -17.76
N MET A 155 4.74 -1.98 -17.01
CA MET A 155 4.20 -3.33 -17.22
C MET A 155 2.68 -3.37 -17.07
N VAL A 156 2.14 -2.74 -16.04
CA VAL A 156 0.68 -2.62 -15.86
C VAL A 156 0.04 -1.82 -17.00
N GLY A 157 0.65 -0.72 -17.44
CA GLY A 157 0.16 0.03 -18.58
C GLY A 157 0.16 -0.76 -19.89
N LEU A 158 1.19 -1.60 -20.10
CA LEU A 158 1.29 -2.46 -21.28
C LEU A 158 0.32 -3.65 -21.25
N SER A 159 -0.09 -4.11 -20.07
CA SER A 159 -1.07 -5.19 -19.93
C SER A 159 -2.50 -4.75 -20.31
N LEU A 160 -2.73 -3.42 -20.40
CA LEU A 160 -4.02 -2.89 -20.84
C LEU A 160 -4.16 -2.99 -22.38
N ASN A 161 -5.07 -3.86 -22.82
CA ASN A 161 -5.40 -3.97 -24.24
C ASN A 161 -6.37 -2.86 -24.67
N LEU A 162 -5.83 -1.69 -25.00
CA LEU A 162 -6.63 -0.51 -25.40
C LEU A 162 -7.51 -0.75 -26.65
N LYS A 163 -7.16 -1.74 -27.49
CA LYS A 163 -7.94 -2.09 -28.69
C LYS A 163 -9.14 -2.95 -28.38
N ALA A 164 -9.09 -3.74 -27.29
CA ALA A 164 -10.22 -4.58 -26.85
C ALA A 164 -11.28 -3.78 -26.08
N VAL A 165 -10.92 -2.59 -25.60
CA VAL A 165 -11.84 -1.73 -24.83
C VAL A 165 -12.80 -1.03 -25.79
N ASN A 166 -14.07 -1.19 -25.55
CA ASN A 166 -15.12 -0.45 -26.27
C ASN A 166 -15.26 0.98 -25.74
N TRP A 167 -14.42 1.89 -26.24
CA TRP A 167 -14.42 3.30 -25.84
C TRP A 167 -15.73 4.05 -26.14
N GLY A 168 -16.56 3.53 -27.05
CA GLY A 168 -17.90 4.05 -27.33
C GLY A 168 -18.96 3.57 -26.32
N SER A 169 -18.61 2.63 -25.45
CA SER A 169 -19.54 2.10 -24.46
C SER A 169 -19.77 3.11 -23.33
N SER A 170 -21.03 3.51 -23.14
CA SER A 170 -21.43 4.32 -21.99
C SER A 170 -21.13 3.62 -20.66
N PHE A 171 -21.07 2.29 -20.65
CA PHE A 171 -20.75 1.51 -19.45
C PHE A 171 -19.37 1.85 -18.90
N VAL A 172 -18.34 1.86 -19.75
CA VAL A 172 -16.95 2.14 -19.30
C VAL A 172 -16.87 3.51 -18.62
N TRP A 173 -17.47 4.54 -19.20
CA TRP A 173 -17.42 5.90 -18.68
C TRP A 173 -18.27 6.10 -17.43
N ILE A 174 -19.51 5.58 -17.42
CA ILE A 174 -20.42 5.70 -16.27
C ILE A 174 -19.86 4.91 -15.09
N PHE A 175 -19.38 3.69 -15.33
CA PHE A 175 -18.79 2.84 -14.29
C PHE A 175 -17.50 3.45 -13.72
N SER A 176 -16.61 3.97 -14.58
CA SER A 176 -15.39 4.68 -14.13
C SER A 176 -15.75 5.91 -13.31
N ALA A 177 -16.70 6.72 -13.76
CA ALA A 177 -17.12 7.92 -13.03
C ALA A 177 -17.75 7.57 -11.67
N ALA A 178 -18.63 6.57 -11.62
CA ALA A 178 -19.24 6.12 -10.38
C ALA A 178 -18.22 5.61 -9.38
N LEU A 179 -17.28 4.77 -9.82
CA LEU A 179 -16.21 4.25 -8.98
C LEU A 179 -15.27 5.36 -8.49
N LEU A 180 -14.90 6.29 -9.35
CA LEU A 180 -14.03 7.42 -8.98
C LEU A 180 -14.70 8.31 -7.93
N ILE A 181 -15.97 8.67 -8.15
CA ILE A 181 -16.75 9.47 -7.20
C ILE A 181 -16.86 8.75 -5.86
N THR A 182 -17.22 7.46 -5.87
CA THR A 182 -17.38 6.65 -4.66
C THR A 182 -16.05 6.54 -3.91
N ALA A 183 -14.94 6.31 -4.62
CA ALA A 183 -13.60 6.22 -4.03
C ALA A 183 -13.18 7.53 -3.37
N ILE A 184 -13.39 8.67 -4.04
CA ILE A 184 -13.08 10.00 -3.50
C ILE A 184 -13.97 10.33 -2.30
N MET A 185 -15.29 10.14 -2.44
CA MET A 185 -16.24 10.42 -1.36
C MET A 185 -15.98 9.57 -0.12
N GLY A 186 -15.74 8.27 -0.29
CA GLY A 186 -15.45 7.37 0.83
C GLY A 186 -14.23 7.81 1.63
N LYS A 187 -13.16 8.26 0.96
CA LYS A 187 -11.93 8.74 1.61
C LYS A 187 -12.15 10.08 2.33
N ILE A 188 -12.82 11.01 1.69
CA ILE A 188 -13.14 12.31 2.29
C ILE A 188 -14.07 12.12 3.49
N MET A 189 -15.16 11.36 3.33
CA MET A 189 -16.10 11.09 4.42
C MET A 189 -15.43 10.42 5.60
N GLY A 190 -14.53 9.45 5.39
CA GLY A 190 -13.76 8.81 6.45
C GLY A 190 -12.98 9.82 7.30
N ALA A 191 -12.39 10.83 6.69
CA ALA A 191 -11.66 11.87 7.39
C ALA A 191 -12.56 12.77 8.27
N PHE A 192 -13.85 12.89 7.97
CA PHE A 192 -14.78 13.69 8.77
C PHE A 192 -15.16 13.05 10.12
N PHE A 193 -14.92 11.75 10.30
CA PHE A 193 -15.12 11.08 11.59
C PHE A 193 -13.98 11.34 12.59
N ILE A 194 -12.86 11.92 12.15
CA ILE A 194 -11.73 12.24 13.01
C ILE A 194 -12.06 13.52 13.81
N LYS A 195 -11.61 13.59 15.08
CA LYS A 195 -11.76 14.78 15.94
C LYS A 195 -10.64 15.79 15.65
N GLU A 196 -10.72 16.45 14.52
CA GLU A 196 -9.78 17.48 14.07
C GLU A 196 -10.57 18.65 13.46
N ASP A 197 -9.89 19.78 13.21
CA ASP A 197 -10.49 20.95 12.61
C ASP A 197 -10.94 20.73 11.18
N TYR A 198 -11.88 21.52 10.72
CA TYR A 198 -12.48 21.40 9.40
C TYR A 198 -11.44 21.34 8.27
N TYR A 199 -10.46 22.26 8.28
CA TYR A 199 -9.42 22.29 7.24
C TYR A 199 -8.46 21.10 7.33
N ARG A 200 -8.17 20.61 8.54
CA ARG A 200 -7.37 19.39 8.74
C ARG A 200 -8.08 18.13 8.24
N LYS A 201 -9.39 18.02 8.47
CA LYS A 201 -10.20 16.92 7.91
C LYS A 201 -10.12 16.89 6.39
N TRP A 202 -10.27 18.03 5.74
CA TRP A 202 -10.10 18.13 4.29
C TRP A 202 -8.68 17.75 3.84
N ALA A 203 -7.66 18.26 4.52
CA ALA A 203 -6.27 17.93 4.21
C ALA A 203 -6.02 16.42 4.32
N ILE A 204 -6.47 15.78 5.41
CA ILE A 204 -6.35 14.33 5.62
C ILE A 204 -7.10 13.57 4.53
N GLY A 205 -8.37 13.90 4.29
CA GLY A 205 -9.19 13.24 3.27
C GLY A 205 -8.56 13.32 1.89
N LEU A 206 -8.12 14.50 1.45
CA LEU A 206 -7.46 14.70 0.17
C LEU A 206 -6.14 13.91 0.06
N CYS A 207 -5.33 13.89 1.14
CA CYS A 207 -4.08 13.13 1.15
C CYS A 207 -4.28 11.60 1.15
N MET A 208 -5.46 11.12 1.53
CA MET A 208 -5.82 9.71 1.49
C MET A 208 -6.36 9.23 0.13
N ILE A 209 -6.70 10.15 -0.80
CA ILE A 209 -7.28 9.78 -2.10
C ILE A 209 -6.27 9.05 -3.01
N PRO A 210 -4.99 9.52 -3.16
CA PRO A 210 -4.06 8.88 -4.08
C PRO A 210 -3.92 7.39 -3.76
N ARG A 211 -4.14 6.56 -4.78
CA ARG A 211 -3.99 5.11 -4.71
C ARG A 211 -3.21 4.65 -5.92
N GLY A 212 -2.30 3.70 -5.74
CA GLY A 212 -1.48 3.21 -6.84
C GLY A 212 -1.44 1.70 -6.90
N GLU A 213 -0.45 1.14 -6.25
CA GLU A 213 0.02 -0.23 -6.47
C GLU A 213 -1.01 -1.30 -6.09
N VAL A 214 -1.66 -1.21 -4.94
CA VAL A 214 -2.60 -2.24 -4.46
C VAL A 214 -3.81 -2.34 -5.39
N GLY A 215 -4.38 -1.20 -5.81
CA GLY A 215 -5.49 -1.18 -6.76
C GLY A 215 -5.15 -1.82 -8.10
N LEU A 216 -3.94 -1.56 -8.62
CA LEU A 216 -3.46 -2.17 -9.87
C LEU A 216 -3.30 -3.68 -9.75
N ILE A 217 -2.80 -4.17 -8.60
CA ILE A 217 -2.65 -5.59 -8.35
C ILE A 217 -4.02 -6.28 -8.28
N PHE A 218 -5.03 -5.65 -7.64
CA PHE A 218 -6.40 -6.15 -7.65
C PHE A 218 -6.98 -6.25 -9.07
N ALA A 219 -6.76 -5.22 -9.89
CA ALA A 219 -7.25 -5.20 -11.26
C ALA A 219 -6.59 -6.31 -12.10
N GLU A 220 -5.27 -6.46 -11.97
CA GLU A 220 -4.50 -7.48 -12.70
C GLU A 220 -4.86 -8.90 -12.25
N LEU A 221 -5.04 -9.13 -10.95
CA LEU A 221 -5.47 -10.41 -10.43
C LEU A 221 -6.87 -10.78 -10.93
N GLY A 222 -7.81 -9.85 -10.89
CA GLY A 222 -9.16 -10.08 -11.37
C GLY A 222 -9.23 -10.34 -12.88
N LYS A 223 -8.34 -9.70 -13.66
CA LYS A 223 -8.19 -9.95 -15.10
C LYS A 223 -7.58 -11.32 -15.37
N SER A 224 -6.46 -11.64 -14.75
CA SER A 224 -5.75 -12.91 -14.93
C SER A 224 -6.59 -14.12 -14.50
N ALA A 225 -7.44 -13.94 -13.49
CA ALA A 225 -8.41 -14.94 -13.05
C ALA A 225 -9.65 -15.07 -13.96
N GLY A 226 -9.77 -14.23 -15.00
CA GLY A 226 -10.93 -14.22 -15.89
C GLY A 226 -12.22 -13.69 -15.26
N ILE A 227 -12.14 -13.01 -14.09
CA ILE A 227 -13.30 -12.45 -13.38
C ILE A 227 -13.73 -11.13 -14.02
N PHE A 228 -12.77 -10.31 -14.46
CA PHE A 228 -13.04 -9.00 -15.06
C PHE A 228 -12.99 -9.08 -16.58
N SER A 229 -14.03 -8.54 -17.21
CA SER A 229 -14.03 -8.27 -18.65
C SER A 229 -13.01 -7.15 -18.97
N GLU A 230 -12.60 -7.05 -20.23
CA GLU A 230 -11.67 -5.98 -20.69
C GLU A 230 -12.21 -4.58 -20.37
N ASP A 231 -13.53 -4.37 -20.47
CA ASP A 231 -14.16 -3.08 -20.17
C ASP A 231 -14.09 -2.74 -18.67
N VAL A 232 -14.32 -3.73 -17.78
CA VAL A 232 -14.21 -3.55 -16.33
C VAL A 232 -12.76 -3.29 -15.94
N TYR A 233 -11.82 -4.06 -16.50
CA TYR A 233 -10.40 -3.87 -16.25
C TYR A 233 -9.94 -2.48 -16.69
N ALA A 234 -10.32 -2.05 -17.88
CA ALA A 234 -10.01 -0.72 -18.39
C ALA A 234 -10.57 0.39 -17.49
N ALA A 235 -11.83 0.25 -17.07
CA ALA A 235 -12.46 1.20 -16.17
C ALA A 235 -11.70 1.30 -14.83
N LEU A 236 -11.27 0.18 -14.26
CA LEU A 236 -10.46 0.15 -13.02
C LEU A 236 -9.12 0.87 -13.21
N ILE A 237 -8.40 0.61 -14.31
CA ILE A 237 -7.14 1.29 -14.61
C ILE A 237 -7.33 2.80 -14.76
N ILE A 238 -8.39 3.22 -15.46
CA ILE A 238 -8.73 4.65 -15.61
C ILE A 238 -8.97 5.28 -14.23
N VAL A 239 -9.77 4.63 -13.37
CA VAL A 239 -10.08 5.13 -12.03
C VAL A 239 -8.82 5.24 -11.17
N ILE A 240 -7.95 4.23 -11.20
CA ILE A 240 -6.71 4.22 -10.43
C ILE A 240 -5.77 5.34 -10.92
N ALA A 241 -5.62 5.48 -12.24
CA ALA A 241 -4.80 6.54 -12.82
C ALA A 241 -5.31 7.94 -12.44
N LEU A 242 -6.62 8.17 -12.60
CA LEU A 242 -7.24 9.46 -12.26
C LEU A 242 -7.19 9.74 -10.76
N SER A 243 -7.48 8.75 -9.90
CA SER A 243 -7.42 8.89 -8.44
C SER A 243 -6.00 9.10 -7.92
N THR A 244 -4.99 8.74 -8.69
CA THR A 244 -3.58 8.99 -8.33
C THR A 244 -3.11 10.36 -8.80
N VAL A 245 -3.45 10.75 -10.04
CA VAL A 245 -2.94 11.98 -10.66
C VAL A 245 -3.71 13.22 -10.24
N LEU A 246 -5.06 13.18 -10.25
CA LEU A 246 -5.89 14.36 -9.95
C LEU A 246 -5.67 14.94 -8.55
N PRO A 247 -5.57 14.11 -7.48
CA PRO A 247 -5.40 14.64 -6.14
C PRO A 247 -4.08 15.41 -5.95
N ILE A 248 -3.03 15.10 -6.68
CA ILE A 248 -1.74 15.80 -6.58
C ILE A 248 -1.94 17.30 -6.84
N PHE A 249 -2.72 17.66 -7.86
CA PHE A 249 -3.02 19.05 -8.19
C PHE A 249 -3.95 19.68 -7.17
N VAL A 250 -4.98 18.95 -6.73
CA VAL A 250 -5.96 19.43 -5.73
C VAL A 250 -5.29 19.64 -4.38
N ILE A 251 -4.43 18.72 -3.93
CA ILE A 251 -3.66 18.82 -2.69
C ILE A 251 -2.73 20.04 -2.76
N LYS A 252 -2.00 20.21 -3.86
CA LYS A 252 -1.11 21.37 -4.03
C LYS A 252 -1.90 22.68 -3.95
N TRP A 253 -3.01 22.78 -4.65
CA TRP A 253 -3.89 23.94 -4.63
C TRP A 253 -4.45 24.19 -3.23
N PHE A 254 -4.94 23.18 -2.54
CA PHE A 254 -5.51 23.26 -1.20
C PHE A 254 -4.49 23.77 -0.18
N TYR A 255 -3.30 23.19 -0.13
CA TYR A 255 -2.24 23.64 0.77
C TYR A 255 -1.72 25.03 0.43
N THR A 256 -1.71 25.44 -0.82
CA THR A 256 -1.33 26.80 -1.20
C THR A 256 -2.38 27.81 -0.74
N ARG A 257 -3.66 27.47 -0.84
CA ARG A 257 -4.77 28.36 -0.53
C ARG A 257 -5.03 28.49 0.98
N PHE A 258 -4.92 27.39 1.72
CA PHE A 258 -5.32 27.29 3.12
C PHE A 258 -4.14 27.09 4.10
N ASN A 259 -2.93 27.47 3.68
CA ASN A 259 -1.71 27.28 4.49
C ASN A 259 -1.78 27.96 5.86
N GLN A 260 -2.35 29.15 5.93
CA GLN A 260 -2.46 29.92 7.17
C GLN A 260 -3.38 29.23 8.19
N GLN A 261 -4.54 28.72 7.77
CA GLN A 261 -5.49 28.02 8.63
C GLN A 261 -4.95 26.70 9.19
N LEU A 262 -4.02 26.08 8.48
CA LEU A 262 -3.35 24.86 8.94
C LEU A 262 -2.16 25.12 9.89
N THR A 263 -1.71 26.39 10.01
CA THR A 263 -0.50 26.75 10.78
C THR A 263 -0.84 27.49 12.09
N THR A 264 -2.01 28.06 12.22
CA THR A 264 -2.40 28.94 13.34
C THR A 264 -2.81 28.21 14.62
N GLU A 265 -2.81 26.87 14.65
CA GLU A 265 -3.27 26.04 15.78
C GLU A 265 -2.24 24.98 16.23
N ASN A 266 -0.98 25.37 16.32
CA ASN A 266 0.05 24.60 17.02
C ASN A 266 0.34 25.16 18.39
#